data_7ab9317083649fe2421ed17618382a87
#
_entry.id   7ab9317083649fe2421ed17618382a87
#
_cell.length_a   1.000
_cell.length_b   1.000
_cell.length_c   1.000
_cell.angle_alpha   90.00
_cell.angle_beta   90.00
_cell.angle_gamma   90.00
#
_symmetry.space_group_name_H-M   'P 1'
#
loop_
_entity.id
_entity.type
_entity.pdbx_description
1 polymer ?
#
loop_
_entity_poly.entity_id
_entity_poly.type
_entity_poly.pdbx_seq_one_letter_code
_entity_poly.pdbx_strand_id
1 'polypeptide(L)'
;QINSFLGSLKHKTIIILILMACSFSKSSFSQRVGVVLSGGGATGLAHIGVLMAIEEAEIPIDYIAGTSAGALVGSMYACGYSPEEIKAYILSDKFLKMSSGDIESKDNFLLRKKADNASMLDVPFSKDSIFQSFLPTNFITPSLLDYEMFNFLGVTGAAVNENFDSLFVPFRCVASDVSKKESVVFSKGKLNAAVRASMTYPFYVNPIRIDGTLFFDGGLYNNFPANVLYECFNNDYIIGSNVSFNAPPPNESNLISQITNMFMQKTDFNLPCENGVIISPELEVSTFDFSDAETAIRKGYEI
;
A
#
# COMPACT_ATOMS: atom_id res chain seq x y z
N GLN A 1 -39.12 3.97 -63.64
CA GLN A 1 -37.96 3.04 -63.51
C GLN A 1 -36.68 3.79 -63.08
N ILE A 2 -36.40 5.01 -63.49
CA ILE A 2 -35.21 5.77 -63.11
C ILE A 2 -35.18 6.14 -61.62
N ASN A 3 -36.29 6.49 -61.00
CA ASN A 3 -36.38 6.83 -59.56
C ASN A 3 -36.14 5.64 -58.62
N SER A 4 -36.49 4.43 -59.01
CA SER A 4 -36.21 3.23 -58.21
C SER A 4 -34.75 2.81 -58.28
N PHE A 5 -34.10 3.06 -59.43
CA PHE A 5 -32.67 2.78 -59.61
C PHE A 5 -31.78 3.77 -58.78
N LEU A 6 -32.14 5.04 -58.77
CA LEU A 6 -31.46 6.08 -57.97
C LEU A 6 -31.63 5.86 -56.44
N GLY A 7 -32.81 5.34 -56.00
CA GLY A 7 -33.03 4.95 -54.63
C GLY A 7 -32.13 3.79 -54.20
N SER A 8 -32.04 2.74 -55.03
CA SER A 8 -31.15 1.59 -54.77
C SER A 8 -29.65 1.96 -54.71
N LEU A 9 -29.22 2.91 -55.56
CA LEU A 9 -27.83 3.36 -55.57
C LEU A 9 -27.50 4.14 -54.29
N LYS A 10 -28.39 5.00 -53.81
CA LYS A 10 -28.21 5.71 -52.54
C LYS A 10 -28.11 4.79 -51.35
N HIS A 11 -28.91 3.74 -51.28
CA HIS A 11 -28.83 2.74 -50.21
C HIS A 11 -27.53 1.94 -50.22
N LYS A 12 -27.06 1.56 -51.41
CA LYS A 12 -25.75 0.88 -51.56
C LYS A 12 -24.60 1.77 -51.17
N THR A 13 -24.61 3.04 -51.50
CA THR A 13 -23.56 4.02 -51.10
C THR A 13 -23.54 4.24 -49.60
N ILE A 14 -24.70 4.34 -48.94
CA ILE A 14 -24.81 4.46 -47.49
C ILE A 14 -24.28 3.20 -46.80
N ILE A 15 -24.61 2.03 -47.29
CA ILE A 15 -24.11 0.76 -46.73
C ILE A 15 -22.57 0.67 -46.84
N ILE A 16 -22.01 1.08 -48.01
CA ILE A 16 -20.56 1.11 -48.21
C ILE A 16 -19.89 2.10 -47.26
N LEU A 17 -20.49 3.29 -47.05
CA LEU A 17 -19.98 4.30 -46.11
C LEU A 17 -20.02 3.81 -44.65
N ILE A 18 -21.09 3.11 -44.26
CA ILE A 18 -21.19 2.49 -42.92
C ILE A 18 -20.15 1.38 -42.74
N LEU A 19 -19.97 0.51 -43.75
CA LEU A 19 -18.94 -0.53 -43.72
C LEU A 19 -17.52 0.04 -43.70
N MET A 20 -17.26 1.13 -44.43
CA MET A 20 -16.00 1.86 -44.32
C MET A 20 -15.80 2.47 -42.93
N ALA A 21 -16.80 3.12 -42.37
CA ALA A 21 -16.72 3.68 -41.03
C ALA A 21 -16.45 2.61 -39.96
N CYS A 22 -17.06 1.43 -40.06
CA CYS A 22 -16.78 0.28 -39.19
C CYS A 22 -15.37 -0.31 -39.42
N SER A 23 -14.81 -0.22 -40.64
CA SER A 23 -13.46 -0.70 -40.93
C SER A 23 -12.35 0.19 -40.38
N PHE A 24 -12.65 1.45 -40.06
CA PHE A 24 -11.74 2.39 -39.42
C PHE A 24 -11.82 2.38 -37.87
N SER A 25 -12.62 1.49 -37.30
CA SER A 25 -12.53 1.23 -35.84
C SER A 25 -11.18 0.59 -35.59
N LYS A 26 -10.15 1.39 -35.39
CA LYS A 26 -8.90 0.91 -34.79
C LYS A 26 -9.28 0.27 -33.45
N SER A 27 -9.02 -1.00 -33.29
CA SER A 27 -9.02 -1.60 -31.96
C SER A 27 -8.03 -0.81 -31.14
N SER A 28 -8.53 0.14 -30.36
CA SER A 28 -7.71 0.79 -29.35
C SER A 28 -7.44 -0.28 -28.31
N PHE A 29 -6.30 -0.94 -28.42
CA PHE A 29 -5.78 -1.73 -27.30
C PHE A 29 -5.45 -0.70 -26.22
N SER A 30 -6.31 -0.59 -25.21
CA SER A 30 -5.98 0.13 -24.00
C SER A 30 -4.78 -0.59 -23.38
N GLN A 31 -3.66 0.14 -23.18
CA GLN A 31 -2.54 -0.40 -22.42
C GLN A 31 -2.99 -0.58 -20.98
N ARG A 32 -2.71 -1.76 -20.43
CA ARG A 32 -2.97 -2.04 -19.02
C ARG A 32 -1.83 -1.51 -18.18
N VAL A 33 -2.16 -0.57 -17.31
CA VAL A 33 -1.18 0.12 -16.46
C VAL A 33 -1.21 -0.45 -15.05
N GLY A 34 -0.08 -0.95 -14.60
CA GLY A 34 0.12 -1.38 -13.23
C GLY A 34 0.88 -0.32 -12.42
N VAL A 35 0.47 -0.11 -11.17
CA VAL A 35 1.13 0.82 -10.24
C VAL A 35 1.78 0.04 -9.10
N VAL A 36 3.05 0.32 -8.83
CA VAL A 36 3.80 -0.24 -7.71
C VAL A 36 4.10 0.85 -6.70
N LEU A 37 3.76 0.61 -5.44
CA LEU A 37 3.97 1.53 -4.33
C LEU A 37 4.92 0.90 -3.31
N SER A 38 6.09 1.51 -3.11
CA SER A 38 7.09 1.02 -2.15
C SER A 38 6.64 1.21 -0.70
N GLY A 39 7.26 0.49 0.23
CA GLY A 39 7.22 0.88 1.62
C GLY A 39 8.01 2.17 1.87
N GLY A 40 7.83 2.79 3.05
CA GLY A 40 8.54 4.01 3.40
C GLY A 40 8.09 4.66 4.71
N GLY A 41 7.08 4.13 5.37
CA GLY A 41 6.47 4.80 6.52
C GLY A 41 5.88 6.15 6.13
N ALA A 42 6.27 7.25 6.80
CA ALA A 42 5.76 8.59 6.53
C ALA A 42 6.13 9.11 5.14
N THR A 43 7.29 8.73 4.58
CA THR A 43 7.63 9.09 3.19
C THR A 43 6.68 8.45 2.18
N GLY A 44 6.06 7.30 2.52
CA GLY A 44 5.04 6.63 1.70
C GLY A 44 3.77 7.45 1.46
N LEU A 45 3.54 8.50 2.23
CA LEU A 45 2.41 9.41 1.99
C LEU A 45 2.55 10.18 0.67
N ALA A 46 3.75 10.29 0.11
CA ALA A 46 3.98 10.85 -1.22
C ALA A 46 3.28 10.05 -2.34
N HIS A 47 3.02 8.76 -2.13
CA HIS A 47 2.26 7.94 -3.09
C HIS A 47 0.88 8.52 -3.39
N ILE A 48 0.26 9.21 -2.42
CA ILE A 48 -1.03 9.88 -2.62
C ILE A 48 -0.90 10.98 -3.67
N GLY A 49 0.17 11.78 -3.59
CA GLY A 49 0.46 12.82 -4.59
C GLY A 49 0.72 12.23 -5.97
N VAL A 50 1.46 11.13 -6.05
CA VAL A 50 1.68 10.41 -7.33
C VAL A 50 0.36 9.89 -7.91
N LEU A 51 -0.53 9.31 -7.09
CA LEU A 51 -1.85 8.87 -7.55
C LEU A 51 -2.72 10.06 -8.03
N MET A 52 -2.67 11.21 -7.35
CA MET A 52 -3.35 12.43 -7.79
C MET A 52 -2.86 12.87 -9.18
N ALA A 53 -1.54 12.86 -9.41
CA ALA A 53 -0.96 13.23 -10.70
C ALA A 53 -1.31 12.23 -11.82
N ILE A 54 -1.38 10.93 -11.51
CA ILE A 54 -1.80 9.90 -12.46
C ILE A 54 -3.26 10.08 -12.87
N GLU A 55 -4.17 10.37 -11.91
CA GLU A 55 -5.58 10.63 -12.21
C GLU A 55 -5.77 11.94 -12.99
N GLU A 56 -5.04 13.01 -12.64
CA GLU A 56 -5.11 14.28 -13.40
C GLU A 56 -4.62 14.11 -14.83
N ALA A 57 -3.64 13.23 -15.05
CA ALA A 57 -3.17 12.84 -16.39
C ALA A 57 -4.15 11.90 -17.12
N GLU A 58 -5.29 11.57 -16.54
CA GLU A 58 -6.29 10.63 -17.08
C GLU A 58 -5.69 9.24 -17.44
N ILE A 59 -4.65 8.81 -16.72
CA ILE A 59 -4.02 7.50 -16.90
C ILE A 59 -4.81 6.48 -16.10
N PRO A 60 -5.45 5.48 -16.73
CA PRO A 60 -6.18 4.44 -16.01
C PRO A 60 -5.20 3.54 -15.25
N ILE A 61 -5.57 3.18 -14.02
CA ILE A 61 -4.82 2.22 -13.20
C ILE A 61 -5.58 0.90 -13.20
N ASP A 62 -5.00 -0.13 -13.84
CA ASP A 62 -5.64 -1.44 -13.96
C ASP A 62 -5.25 -2.38 -12.80
N TYR A 63 -4.06 -2.20 -12.21
CA TYR A 63 -3.53 -3.07 -11.17
C TYR A 63 -2.66 -2.29 -10.18
N ILE A 64 -2.69 -2.69 -8.91
CA ILE A 64 -1.83 -2.11 -7.87
C ILE A 64 -1.13 -3.20 -7.07
N ALA A 65 0.15 -3.01 -6.80
CA ALA A 65 0.88 -3.77 -5.79
C ALA A 65 1.57 -2.82 -4.80
N GLY A 66 1.52 -3.15 -3.51
CA GLY A 66 2.10 -2.28 -2.49
C GLY A 66 2.71 -3.04 -1.31
N THR A 67 3.66 -2.39 -0.67
CA THR A 67 4.31 -2.84 0.57
C THR A 67 4.20 -1.76 1.63
N SER A 68 3.90 -2.12 2.90
CA SER A 68 3.88 -1.20 4.04
C SER A 68 2.99 0.03 3.79
N ALA A 69 3.52 1.25 3.86
CA ALA A 69 2.76 2.47 3.54
C ALA A 69 2.17 2.44 2.12
N GLY A 70 2.89 1.86 1.15
CA GLY A 70 2.37 1.64 -0.20
C GLY A 70 1.21 0.66 -0.23
N ALA A 71 1.20 -0.35 0.66
CA ALA A 71 0.05 -1.25 0.80
C ALA A 71 -1.16 -0.52 1.41
N LEU A 72 -0.96 0.38 2.37
CA LEU A 72 -2.03 1.20 2.94
C LEU A 72 -2.67 2.09 1.88
N VAL A 73 -1.88 2.93 1.22
CA VAL A 73 -2.37 3.86 0.19
C VAL A 73 -2.98 3.09 -0.99
N GLY A 74 -2.29 2.06 -1.48
CA GLY A 74 -2.74 1.25 -2.61
C GLY A 74 -4.02 0.48 -2.31
N SER A 75 -4.19 -0.04 -1.09
CA SER A 75 -5.43 -0.74 -0.70
C SER A 75 -6.63 0.19 -0.57
N MET A 76 -6.44 1.42 -0.08
CA MET A 76 -7.51 2.41 -0.05
C MET A 76 -7.95 2.76 -1.47
N TYR A 77 -7.01 3.03 -2.36
CA TYR A 77 -7.32 3.28 -3.78
C TYR A 77 -8.00 2.07 -4.44
N ALA A 78 -7.50 0.87 -4.19
CA ALA A 78 -8.10 -0.37 -4.68
C ALA A 78 -9.53 -0.61 -4.15
N CYS A 79 -9.86 -0.08 -2.97
CA CYS A 79 -11.22 -0.08 -2.44
C CYS A 79 -12.14 0.98 -3.07
N GLY A 80 -11.62 1.86 -3.94
CA GLY A 80 -12.38 2.90 -4.64
C GLY A 80 -12.35 4.27 -3.97
N TYR A 81 -11.48 4.50 -2.98
CA TYR A 81 -11.26 5.85 -2.46
C TYR A 81 -10.46 6.67 -3.48
N SER A 82 -10.90 7.89 -3.75
CA SER A 82 -10.11 8.83 -4.55
C SER A 82 -8.84 9.27 -3.81
N PRO A 83 -7.79 9.70 -4.51
CA PRO A 83 -6.59 10.22 -3.87
C PRO A 83 -6.88 11.42 -2.94
N GLU A 84 -7.87 12.24 -3.26
CA GLU A 84 -8.33 13.35 -2.41
C GLU A 84 -8.97 12.86 -1.12
N GLU A 85 -9.79 11.80 -1.16
CA GLU A 85 -10.38 11.20 0.04
C GLU A 85 -9.29 10.55 0.90
N ILE A 86 -8.32 9.88 0.30
CA ILE A 86 -7.16 9.33 0.99
C ILE A 86 -6.36 10.44 1.66
N LYS A 87 -6.05 11.53 0.94
CA LYS A 87 -5.38 12.71 1.47
C LYS A 87 -6.14 13.30 2.67
N ALA A 88 -7.45 13.50 2.53
CA ALA A 88 -8.28 14.05 3.60
C ALA A 88 -8.25 13.18 4.87
N TYR A 89 -8.27 11.86 4.71
CA TYR A 89 -8.14 10.93 5.83
C TYR A 89 -6.75 11.01 6.48
N ILE A 90 -5.68 10.99 5.69
CA ILE A 90 -4.29 11.04 6.18
C ILE A 90 -4.00 12.35 6.93
N LEU A 91 -4.56 13.47 6.49
CA LEU A 91 -4.39 14.78 7.16
C LEU A 91 -5.32 14.96 8.38
N SER A 92 -6.15 13.99 8.72
CA SER A 92 -7.07 14.07 9.84
C SER A 92 -6.39 13.79 11.19
N ASP A 93 -6.91 14.38 12.25
CA ASP A 93 -6.51 14.07 13.64
C ASP A 93 -6.65 12.57 13.96
N LYS A 94 -7.59 11.91 13.30
CA LYS A 94 -7.85 10.48 13.46
C LYS A 94 -6.66 9.64 13.00
N PHE A 95 -6.08 9.97 11.85
CA PHE A 95 -4.89 9.31 11.34
C PHE A 95 -3.67 9.58 12.23
N LEU A 96 -3.48 10.83 12.69
CA LEU A 96 -2.38 11.18 13.59
C LEU A 96 -2.44 10.39 14.90
N LYS A 97 -3.64 10.25 15.50
CA LYS A 97 -3.84 9.41 16.68
C LYS A 97 -3.59 7.92 16.39
N MET A 98 -4.01 7.44 15.24
CA MET A 98 -3.76 6.06 14.82
C MET A 98 -2.25 5.79 14.68
N SER A 99 -1.49 6.70 14.07
CA SER A 99 -0.05 6.56 13.84
C SER A 99 0.77 6.71 15.13
N SER A 100 0.34 7.55 16.08
CA SER A 100 1.00 7.71 17.39
C SER A 100 0.58 6.63 18.41
N GLY A 101 -0.53 5.94 18.16
CA GLY A 101 -1.11 5.01 19.14
C GLY A 101 -1.81 5.70 20.32
N ASP A 102 -2.06 7.00 20.23
CA ASP A 102 -2.74 7.77 21.26
C ASP A 102 -4.24 7.42 21.32
N ILE A 103 -4.65 6.85 22.45
CA ILE A 103 -6.04 6.54 22.74
C ILE A 103 -6.58 7.57 23.72
N GLU A 104 -7.63 8.30 23.33
CA GLU A 104 -8.29 9.23 24.25
C GLU A 104 -8.86 8.50 25.47
N SER A 105 -8.81 9.17 26.64
CA SER A 105 -9.28 8.57 27.90
C SER A 105 -10.74 8.11 27.84
N LYS A 106 -11.58 8.75 27.00
CA LYS A 106 -12.99 8.35 26.78
C LYS A 106 -13.15 7.03 26.02
N ASP A 107 -12.15 6.68 25.20
CA ASP A 107 -12.15 5.48 24.35
C ASP A 107 -11.45 4.29 25.06
N ASN A 108 -10.78 4.54 26.18
CA ASN A 108 -10.24 3.50 27.04
C ASN A 108 -11.36 2.77 27.76
N PHE A 109 -11.58 1.50 27.43
CA PHE A 109 -12.51 0.64 28.17
C PHE A 109 -12.09 0.55 29.64
N LEU A 110 -12.89 1.17 30.52
CA LEU A 110 -12.62 1.34 31.97
C LEU A 110 -12.58 0.03 32.76
N LEU A 111 -12.86 -1.12 32.17
CA LEU A 111 -12.95 -2.42 32.85
C LEU A 111 -11.60 -2.97 33.36
N ARG A 112 -10.47 -2.37 32.99
CA ARG A 112 -9.13 -2.74 33.48
C ARG A 112 -8.22 -1.53 33.62
N LYS A 113 -8.62 -0.48 34.31
CA LYS A 113 -7.66 0.52 34.79
C LYS A 113 -6.66 -0.18 35.70
N LYS A 114 -5.37 -0.26 35.26
CA LYS A 114 -4.29 -0.45 36.23
C LYS A 114 -4.39 0.71 37.24
N ALA A 115 -4.29 0.39 38.51
CA ALA A 115 -4.21 1.44 39.55
C ALA A 115 -3.06 2.38 39.18
N ASP A 116 -3.35 3.68 39.26
CA ASP A 116 -2.34 4.72 39.08
C ASP A 116 -1.20 4.45 40.05
N ASN A 117 -0.01 4.21 39.56
CA ASN A 117 1.17 4.05 40.38
C ASN A 117 2.15 5.20 40.04
N ALA A 118 2.97 5.57 41.02
CA ALA A 118 3.94 6.65 40.87
C ALA A 118 5.22 6.25 40.10
N SER A 119 5.27 5.06 39.52
CA SER A 119 6.44 4.61 38.78
C SER A 119 6.46 5.21 37.38
N MET A 120 7.58 5.80 36.98
CA MET A 120 7.82 6.29 35.64
C MET A 120 8.07 5.14 34.64
N LEU A 121 8.34 3.94 35.12
CA LEU A 121 8.59 2.75 34.31
C LEU A 121 8.05 1.51 35.04
N ASP A 122 7.11 0.81 34.42
CA ASP A 122 6.60 -0.47 34.88
C ASP A 122 7.28 -1.59 34.08
N VAL A 123 8.20 -2.33 34.70
CA VAL A 123 8.82 -3.50 34.11
C VAL A 123 8.17 -4.75 34.71
N PRO A 124 7.34 -5.50 33.97
CA PRO A 124 6.76 -6.74 34.46
C PRO A 124 7.84 -7.81 34.63
N PHE A 125 8.16 -8.19 35.85
CA PHE A 125 9.05 -9.30 36.16
C PHE A 125 8.27 -10.62 36.15
N SER A 126 8.61 -11.54 35.25
CA SER A 126 8.24 -12.94 35.38
C SER A 126 9.49 -13.75 35.73
N LYS A 127 9.34 -14.77 36.61
CA LYS A 127 10.48 -15.58 37.07
C LYS A 127 11.20 -16.35 35.95
N ASP A 128 10.54 -16.55 34.81
CA ASP A 128 11.04 -17.40 33.71
C ASP A 128 11.64 -16.63 32.52
N SER A 129 11.66 -15.27 32.56
CA SER A 129 12.10 -14.49 31.39
C SER A 129 12.69 -13.12 31.76
N ILE A 130 13.79 -13.15 32.54
CA ILE A 130 14.48 -11.91 32.95
C ILE A 130 14.90 -11.04 31.74
N PHE A 131 15.28 -11.65 30.62
CA PHE A 131 15.69 -10.92 29.42
C PHE A 131 14.53 -10.52 28.49
N GLN A 132 13.43 -11.25 28.46
CA GLN A 132 12.28 -10.93 27.59
C GLN A 132 11.45 -9.76 28.09
N SER A 133 11.57 -9.38 29.38
CA SER A 133 10.78 -8.33 29.99
C SER A 133 11.39 -6.93 29.80
N PHE A 134 12.63 -6.82 29.33
CA PHE A 134 13.34 -5.53 29.24
C PHE A 134 13.16 -4.81 27.90
N LEU A 135 12.82 -5.51 26.82
CA LEU A 135 12.63 -4.89 25.53
C LEU A 135 11.14 -4.76 25.24
N PRO A 136 10.64 -3.54 24.99
CA PRO A 136 9.26 -3.38 24.53
C PRO A 136 9.10 -4.10 23.20
N THR A 137 8.04 -4.88 23.06
CA THR A 137 7.74 -5.58 21.81
C THR A 137 7.15 -4.65 20.76
N ASN A 138 6.70 -3.45 21.18
CA ASN A 138 6.11 -2.42 20.33
C ASN A 138 6.16 -1.05 21.01
N PHE A 139 6.31 -0.01 20.20
CA PHE A 139 6.25 1.38 20.67
C PHE A 139 4.82 1.91 20.72
N ILE A 140 3.96 1.46 19.79
CA ILE A 140 2.55 1.88 19.75
C ILE A 140 1.60 0.71 19.95
N THR A 141 0.47 1.00 20.59
CA THR A 141 -0.62 0.05 20.77
C THR A 141 -1.41 -0.09 19.48
N PRO A 142 -1.57 -1.29 18.92
CA PRO A 142 -2.18 -1.47 17.60
C PRO A 142 -3.70 -1.30 17.56
N SER A 143 -4.37 -1.17 18.73
CA SER A 143 -5.83 -1.24 18.82
C SER A 143 -6.55 -0.22 17.94
N LEU A 144 -6.08 1.03 17.89
CA LEU A 144 -6.68 2.06 17.07
C LEU A 144 -6.37 1.83 15.58
N LEU A 145 -5.15 1.43 15.28
CA LEU A 145 -4.74 1.03 13.92
C LEU A 145 -5.62 -0.12 13.40
N ASP A 146 -5.77 -1.19 14.18
CA ASP A 146 -6.56 -2.36 13.80
C ASP A 146 -8.05 -1.99 13.60
N TYR A 147 -8.59 -1.12 14.46
CA TYR A 147 -9.97 -0.63 14.36
C TYR A 147 -10.18 0.21 13.09
N GLU A 148 -9.30 1.15 12.81
CA GLU A 148 -9.41 1.99 11.62
C GLU A 148 -9.24 1.18 10.33
N MET A 149 -8.26 0.29 10.29
CA MET A 149 -8.09 -0.59 9.14
C MET A 149 -9.31 -1.48 8.88
N PHE A 150 -9.97 -1.93 9.95
CA PHE A 150 -11.23 -2.65 9.80
C PHE A 150 -12.33 -1.76 9.23
N ASN A 151 -12.43 -0.50 9.66
CA ASN A 151 -13.47 0.41 9.22
C ASN A 151 -13.40 0.74 7.73
N PHE A 152 -12.22 1.02 7.19
CA PHE A 152 -12.11 1.44 5.78
C PHE A 152 -11.74 0.31 4.81
N LEU A 153 -11.16 -0.80 5.27
CA LEU A 153 -10.82 -1.93 4.39
C LEU A 153 -11.69 -3.17 4.62
N GLY A 154 -12.12 -3.41 5.86
CA GLY A 154 -12.79 -4.66 6.24
C GLY A 154 -14.13 -4.84 5.56
N VAL A 155 -14.93 -3.78 5.44
CA VAL A 155 -16.26 -3.82 4.81
C VAL A 155 -16.13 -4.11 3.31
N THR A 156 -15.26 -3.38 2.60
CA THR A 156 -15.04 -3.59 1.17
C THR A 156 -14.44 -4.96 0.89
N GLY A 157 -13.45 -5.40 1.70
CA GLY A 157 -12.87 -6.73 1.58
C GLY A 157 -13.88 -7.85 1.74
N ALA A 158 -14.82 -7.72 2.68
CA ALA A 158 -15.93 -8.68 2.85
C ALA A 158 -16.92 -8.65 1.68
N ALA A 159 -17.24 -7.46 1.15
CA ALA A 159 -18.17 -7.31 0.02
C ALA A 159 -17.67 -8.00 -1.27
N VAL A 160 -16.36 -8.10 -1.46
CA VAL A 160 -15.73 -8.82 -2.58
C VAL A 160 -15.39 -10.28 -2.26
N ASN A 161 -15.99 -10.85 -1.21
CA ASN A 161 -15.74 -12.22 -0.76
C ASN A 161 -14.25 -12.51 -0.51
N GLU A 162 -13.54 -11.56 0.08
CA GLU A 162 -12.11 -11.66 0.41
C GLU A 162 -11.21 -11.94 -0.80
N ASN A 163 -11.65 -11.67 -2.03
CA ASN A 163 -10.87 -11.81 -3.27
C ASN A 163 -10.38 -10.43 -3.74
N PHE A 164 -9.08 -10.19 -3.67
CA PHE A 164 -8.48 -8.89 -4.01
C PHE A 164 -8.52 -8.58 -5.51
N ASP A 165 -8.74 -9.59 -6.37
CA ASP A 165 -8.97 -9.37 -7.80
C ASP A 165 -10.35 -8.77 -8.11
N SER A 166 -11.26 -8.80 -7.14
CA SER A 166 -12.63 -8.26 -7.25
C SER A 166 -12.77 -6.87 -6.61
N LEU A 167 -11.70 -6.27 -6.12
CA LEU A 167 -11.68 -4.87 -5.69
C LEU A 167 -11.86 -3.95 -6.89
N PHE A 168 -12.14 -2.67 -6.65
CA PHE A 168 -12.28 -1.67 -7.71
C PHE A 168 -11.05 -1.63 -8.64
N VAL A 169 -9.84 -1.73 -8.05
CA VAL A 169 -8.60 -2.06 -8.76
C VAL A 169 -8.03 -3.33 -8.16
N PRO A 170 -7.77 -4.40 -8.96
CA PRO A 170 -7.11 -5.61 -8.48
C PRO A 170 -5.80 -5.31 -7.76
N PHE A 171 -5.62 -5.92 -6.58
CA PHE A 171 -4.59 -5.53 -5.64
C PHE A 171 -3.72 -6.68 -5.16
N ARG A 172 -2.44 -6.40 -4.93
CA ARG A 172 -1.50 -7.30 -4.24
C ARG A 172 -0.83 -6.56 -3.08
N CYS A 173 -0.74 -7.27 -1.95
CA CYS A 173 -0.13 -6.77 -0.73
C CYS A 173 0.99 -7.72 -0.31
N VAL A 174 2.15 -7.17 0.04
CA VAL A 174 3.32 -7.96 0.44
C VAL A 174 3.58 -7.82 1.93
N ALA A 175 3.74 -8.96 2.62
CA ALA A 175 4.22 -9.04 3.98
C ALA A 175 5.39 -10.04 4.09
N SER A 176 6.02 -10.13 5.26
CA SER A 176 7.18 -10.99 5.49
C SER A 176 6.87 -12.12 6.48
N ASP A 177 7.08 -13.37 6.05
CA ASP A 177 7.15 -14.53 6.94
C ASP A 177 8.59 -14.65 7.46
N VAL A 178 8.83 -14.18 8.69
CA VAL A 178 10.19 -14.18 9.27
C VAL A 178 10.65 -15.59 9.66
N SER A 179 9.73 -16.55 9.81
CA SER A 179 10.08 -17.94 10.13
C SER A 179 10.70 -18.65 8.93
N LYS A 180 10.18 -18.35 7.74
CA LYS A 180 10.69 -18.89 6.48
C LYS A 180 11.70 -17.96 5.81
N LYS A 181 11.79 -16.71 6.24
CA LYS A 181 12.61 -15.63 5.64
C LYS A 181 12.26 -15.38 4.18
N GLU A 182 10.97 -15.27 3.90
CA GLU A 182 10.45 -15.04 2.55
C GLU A 182 9.38 -13.93 2.54
N SER A 183 9.22 -13.26 1.40
CA SER A 183 8.09 -12.37 1.16
C SER A 183 6.86 -13.21 0.81
N VAL A 184 5.70 -12.82 1.36
CA VAL A 184 4.41 -13.46 1.10
C VAL A 184 3.49 -12.45 0.43
N VAL A 185 2.92 -12.85 -0.71
CA VAL A 185 1.99 -12.04 -1.48
C VAL A 185 0.56 -12.43 -1.12
N PHE A 186 -0.21 -11.46 -0.62
CA PHE A 186 -1.63 -11.62 -0.38
C PHE A 186 -2.45 -11.19 -1.60
N SER A 187 -3.32 -12.08 -2.08
CA SER A 187 -4.30 -11.87 -3.15
C SER A 187 -5.73 -12.17 -2.71
N LYS A 188 -5.89 -12.66 -1.49
CA LYS A 188 -7.17 -13.08 -0.89
C LYS A 188 -7.09 -13.11 0.63
N GLY A 189 -8.25 -13.25 1.27
CA GLY A 189 -8.40 -13.26 2.72
C GLY A 189 -8.85 -11.90 3.25
N LYS A 190 -8.76 -11.69 4.55
CA LYS A 190 -9.16 -10.42 5.19
C LYS A 190 -8.22 -9.30 4.78
N LEU A 191 -8.70 -8.39 3.93
CA LEU A 191 -7.91 -7.29 3.37
C LEU A 191 -7.25 -6.45 4.46
N ASN A 192 -8.00 -6.05 5.49
CA ASN A 192 -7.47 -5.30 6.62
C ASN A 192 -6.34 -6.05 7.35
N ALA A 193 -6.43 -7.38 7.49
CA ALA A 193 -5.39 -8.17 8.14
C ALA A 193 -4.12 -8.29 7.26
N ALA A 194 -4.28 -8.45 5.95
CA ALA A 194 -3.17 -8.51 5.00
C ALA A 194 -2.39 -7.18 4.96
N VAL A 195 -3.10 -6.04 4.85
CA VAL A 195 -2.47 -4.71 4.86
C VAL A 195 -1.85 -4.42 6.23
N ARG A 196 -2.51 -4.81 7.33
CA ARG A 196 -1.96 -4.70 8.68
C ARG A 196 -0.66 -5.51 8.84
N ALA A 197 -0.60 -6.73 8.27
CA ALA A 197 0.61 -7.53 8.26
C ALA A 197 1.74 -6.82 7.51
N SER A 198 1.43 -6.27 6.33
CA SER A 198 2.37 -5.51 5.50
C SER A 198 2.96 -4.28 6.20
N MET A 199 2.23 -3.67 7.13
CA MET A 199 2.62 -2.46 7.87
C MET A 199 3.27 -2.76 9.24
N THR A 200 3.45 -4.02 9.59
CA THR A 200 4.00 -4.41 10.89
C THR A 200 5.51 -4.24 10.96
N TYR A 201 5.98 -3.00 11.03
CA TYR A 201 7.41 -2.73 11.19
C TYR A 201 7.91 -3.23 12.56
N PRO A 202 9.03 -3.99 12.61
CA PRO A 202 9.57 -4.54 13.85
C PRO A 202 9.76 -3.47 14.92
N PHE A 203 9.39 -3.80 16.15
CA PHE A 203 9.42 -2.94 17.34
C PHE A 203 8.42 -1.76 17.32
N TYR A 204 7.94 -1.31 16.17
CA TYR A 204 6.99 -0.21 16.09
C TYR A 204 5.56 -0.67 16.42
N VAL A 205 5.10 -1.75 15.78
CA VAL A 205 3.78 -2.34 16.02
C VAL A 205 3.92 -3.84 16.26
N ASN A 206 3.08 -4.39 17.15
CA ASN A 206 3.04 -5.85 17.39
C ASN A 206 2.75 -6.63 16.10
N PRO A 207 3.49 -7.74 15.88
CA PRO A 207 3.25 -8.60 14.73
C PRO A 207 1.87 -9.24 14.80
N ILE A 208 1.29 -9.51 13.62
CA ILE A 208 -0.01 -10.15 13.46
C ILE A 208 0.16 -11.61 13.04
N ARG A 209 -0.73 -12.47 13.55
CA ARG A 209 -0.77 -13.89 13.17
C ARG A 209 -1.96 -14.11 12.23
N ILE A 210 -1.70 -14.63 11.02
CA ILE A 210 -2.70 -15.01 10.03
C ILE A 210 -2.48 -16.51 9.73
N ASP A 211 -3.52 -17.30 9.87
CA ASP A 211 -3.50 -18.76 9.64
C ASP A 211 -2.31 -19.49 10.30
N GLY A 212 -1.98 -19.09 11.53
CA GLY A 212 -0.87 -19.67 12.29
C GLY A 212 0.52 -19.09 11.99
N THR A 213 0.71 -18.37 10.90
CA THR A 213 1.97 -17.72 10.52
C THR A 213 2.07 -16.31 11.11
N LEU A 214 3.23 -15.96 11.64
CA LEU A 214 3.54 -14.64 12.20
C LEU A 214 4.13 -13.75 11.12
N PHE A 215 3.46 -12.64 10.84
CA PHE A 215 3.85 -11.71 9.79
C PHE A 215 4.41 -10.40 10.34
N PHE A 216 5.38 -9.89 9.60
CA PHE A 216 5.98 -8.57 9.77
C PHE A 216 5.91 -7.78 8.45
N ASP A 217 6.36 -6.53 8.51
CA ASP A 217 6.40 -5.59 7.39
C ASP A 217 7.04 -6.22 6.15
N GLY A 218 6.36 -6.05 5.02
CA GLY A 218 6.83 -6.58 3.73
C GLY A 218 8.19 -6.02 3.31
N GLY A 219 8.53 -4.82 3.78
CA GLY A 219 9.81 -4.16 3.52
C GLY A 219 11.04 -4.90 4.03
N LEU A 220 10.88 -5.91 4.91
CA LEU A 220 12.00 -6.75 5.32
C LEU A 220 12.57 -7.56 4.15
N TYR A 221 11.72 -8.04 3.22
CA TYR A 221 12.13 -8.94 2.14
C TYR A 221 11.76 -8.46 0.72
N ASN A 222 10.76 -7.60 0.57
CA ASN A 222 10.38 -7.02 -0.71
C ASN A 222 9.71 -5.65 -0.53
N ASN A 223 10.52 -4.60 -0.47
CA ASN A 223 10.04 -3.25 -0.21
C ASN A 223 9.49 -2.51 -1.44
N PHE A 224 9.72 -3.04 -2.65
CA PHE A 224 9.22 -2.50 -3.91
C PHE A 224 8.74 -3.64 -4.80
N PRO A 225 7.45 -4.05 -4.68
CA PRO A 225 6.95 -5.30 -5.24
C PRO A 225 6.65 -5.23 -6.75
N ALA A 226 7.57 -4.66 -7.55
CA ALA A 226 7.43 -4.57 -9.01
C ALA A 226 7.41 -5.96 -9.68
N ASN A 227 8.22 -6.89 -9.17
CA ASN A 227 8.20 -8.27 -9.61
C ASN A 227 6.84 -8.94 -9.35
N VAL A 228 6.22 -8.66 -8.19
CA VAL A 228 4.89 -9.20 -7.84
C VAL A 228 3.83 -8.70 -8.80
N LEU A 229 3.83 -7.39 -9.10
CA LEU A 229 2.90 -6.82 -10.07
C LEU A 229 3.08 -7.47 -11.45
N TYR A 230 4.31 -7.60 -11.91
CA TYR A 230 4.66 -8.17 -13.21
C TYR A 230 4.27 -9.65 -13.33
N GLU A 231 4.50 -10.44 -12.29
CA GLU A 231 4.22 -11.88 -12.28
C GLU A 231 2.73 -12.19 -12.09
N CYS A 232 2.01 -11.37 -11.30
CA CYS A 232 0.61 -11.62 -10.98
C CYS A 232 -0.37 -11.09 -12.02
N PHE A 233 0.02 -10.04 -12.76
CA PHE A 233 -0.88 -9.35 -13.68
C PHE A 233 -0.24 -9.20 -15.06
N ASN A 234 -1.11 -9.15 -16.06
CA ASN A 234 -0.67 -8.98 -17.44
C ASN A 234 -0.67 -7.47 -17.82
N ASN A 235 0.21 -6.70 -17.18
CA ASN A 235 0.38 -5.27 -17.43
C ASN A 235 1.27 -5.02 -18.65
N ASP A 236 0.93 -3.97 -19.41
CA ASP A 236 1.68 -3.53 -20.60
C ASP A 236 2.66 -2.40 -20.24
N TYR A 237 2.40 -1.70 -19.12
CA TYR A 237 3.22 -0.61 -18.60
C TYR A 237 3.21 -0.59 -17.06
N ILE A 238 4.33 -0.27 -16.43
CA ILE A 238 4.44 -0.17 -14.98
C ILE A 238 4.87 1.23 -14.56
N ILE A 239 4.10 1.84 -13.66
CA ILE A 239 4.48 3.06 -12.96
C ILE A 239 4.90 2.67 -11.54
N GLY A 240 6.18 2.81 -11.23
CA GLY A 240 6.73 2.57 -9.91
C GLY A 240 6.85 3.86 -9.12
N SER A 241 6.18 3.99 -7.98
CA SER A 241 6.40 5.07 -7.01
C SER A 241 7.30 4.55 -5.90
N ASN A 242 8.54 5.02 -5.88
CA ASN A 242 9.56 4.60 -4.92
C ASN A 242 9.96 5.75 -4.00
N VAL A 243 9.73 5.59 -2.71
CA VAL A 243 10.07 6.56 -1.63
C VAL A 243 11.09 5.99 -0.65
N SER A 244 11.74 4.88 -1.01
CA SER A 244 12.65 4.12 -0.16
C SER A 244 14.01 3.91 -0.80
N PHE A 245 14.96 3.56 0.02
CA PHE A 245 16.30 3.15 -0.40
C PHE A 245 16.79 1.99 0.48
N ASN A 246 17.76 1.23 -0.02
CA ASN A 246 18.40 0.20 0.77
C ASN A 246 19.21 0.80 1.90
N ALA A 247 19.12 0.20 3.08
CA ALA A 247 19.92 0.63 4.22
C ALA A 247 21.42 0.63 3.87
N PRO A 248 22.20 1.63 4.35
CA PRO A 248 23.63 1.63 4.18
C PRO A 248 24.27 0.42 4.89
N PRO A 249 25.51 0.06 4.56
CA PRO A 249 26.23 -0.99 5.27
C PRO A 249 26.20 -0.77 6.80
N PRO A 250 26.20 -1.87 7.59
CA PRO A 250 26.11 -1.76 9.04
C PRO A 250 27.29 -0.99 9.62
N ASN A 251 26.99 -0.16 10.61
CA ASN A 251 27.99 0.60 11.36
C ASN A 251 28.30 -0.14 12.67
N GLU A 252 29.58 -0.36 12.97
CA GLU A 252 30.05 -1.06 14.17
C GLU A 252 29.63 -0.41 15.50
N SER A 253 29.41 0.91 15.49
CA SER A 253 29.00 1.68 16.67
C SER A 253 27.48 1.85 16.81
N ASN A 254 26.67 1.35 15.85
CA ASN A 254 25.22 1.52 15.81
C ASN A 254 24.50 0.18 15.77
N LEU A 255 24.01 -0.25 16.94
CA LEU A 255 23.31 -1.52 17.11
C LEU A 255 22.05 -1.62 16.21
N ILE A 256 21.30 -0.53 16.04
CA ILE A 256 20.09 -0.53 15.20
C ILE A 256 20.48 -0.78 13.74
N SER A 257 21.55 -0.12 13.26
CA SER A 257 22.06 -0.35 11.91
C SER A 257 22.47 -1.82 11.69
N GLN A 258 23.14 -2.43 12.68
CA GLN A 258 23.50 -3.85 12.62
C GLN A 258 22.28 -4.75 12.56
N ILE A 259 21.30 -4.55 13.46
CA ILE A 259 20.05 -5.31 13.52
C ILE A 259 19.28 -5.17 12.20
N THR A 260 19.14 -3.94 11.68
CA THR A 260 18.45 -3.68 10.39
C THR A 260 19.09 -4.48 9.27
N ASN A 261 20.42 -4.44 9.14
CA ASN A 261 21.13 -5.19 8.11
C ASN A 261 21.09 -6.71 8.28
N MET A 262 20.84 -7.22 9.50
CA MET A 262 20.67 -8.67 9.74
C MET A 262 19.28 -9.17 9.32
N PHE A 263 18.24 -8.34 9.42
CA PHE A 263 16.86 -8.74 9.18
C PHE A 263 16.33 -8.32 7.81
N MET A 264 16.78 -7.19 7.26
CA MET A 264 16.30 -6.68 5.98
C MET A 264 17.14 -7.21 4.82
N GLN A 265 16.48 -7.69 3.79
CA GLN A 265 17.11 -7.99 2.51
C GLN A 265 17.21 -6.73 1.66
N LYS A 266 18.21 -6.68 0.80
CA LYS A 266 18.29 -5.62 -0.22
C LYS A 266 17.15 -5.76 -1.20
N THR A 267 16.39 -4.68 -1.38
CA THR A 267 15.32 -4.59 -2.37
C THR A 267 15.91 -4.24 -3.74
N ASP A 268 15.43 -4.90 -4.77
CA ASP A 268 15.63 -4.46 -6.16
C ASP A 268 14.56 -3.40 -6.48
N PHE A 269 15.01 -2.17 -6.72
CA PHE A 269 14.14 -1.06 -7.09
C PHE A 269 13.99 -0.89 -8.60
N ASN A 270 14.50 -1.82 -9.41
CA ASN A 270 14.31 -1.80 -10.86
C ASN A 270 12.94 -2.37 -11.25
N LEU A 271 12.44 -1.94 -12.41
CA LEU A 271 11.28 -2.56 -13.02
C LEU A 271 11.71 -3.86 -13.74
N PRO A 272 10.90 -4.92 -13.66
CA PRO A 272 11.19 -6.20 -14.32
C PRO A 272 10.90 -6.19 -15.84
N CYS A 273 10.49 -5.05 -16.39
CA CYS A 273 10.15 -4.88 -17.81
C CYS A 273 10.74 -3.58 -18.36
N GLU A 274 10.83 -3.49 -19.70
CA GLU A 274 11.34 -2.30 -20.39
C GLU A 274 10.33 -1.16 -20.43
N ASN A 275 9.03 -1.48 -20.37
CA ASN A 275 7.94 -0.50 -20.44
C ASN A 275 7.54 -0.04 -19.04
N GLY A 276 8.05 1.09 -18.63
CA GLY A 276 7.68 1.66 -17.34
C GLY A 276 8.51 2.86 -16.94
N VAL A 277 8.12 3.48 -15.84
CA VAL A 277 8.81 4.62 -15.24
C VAL A 277 8.85 4.46 -13.72
N ILE A 278 9.93 4.91 -13.10
CA ILE A 278 10.05 4.99 -11.65
C ILE A 278 10.03 6.46 -11.27
N ILE A 279 9.08 6.83 -10.42
CA ILE A 279 8.91 8.14 -9.82
C ILE A 279 9.48 8.06 -8.40
N SER A 280 10.49 8.87 -8.11
CA SER A 280 11.19 8.85 -6.81
C SER A 280 11.30 10.26 -6.24
N PRO A 281 10.27 10.71 -5.48
CA PRO A 281 10.31 12.03 -4.85
C PRO A 281 11.43 12.09 -3.79
N GLU A 282 12.20 13.17 -3.81
CA GLU A 282 13.20 13.44 -2.78
C GLU A 282 12.52 13.97 -1.51
N LEU A 283 12.55 13.17 -0.45
CA LEU A 283 11.89 13.47 0.82
C LEU A 283 12.90 13.49 1.96
N GLU A 284 12.92 14.59 2.69
CA GLU A 284 13.72 14.75 3.93
C GLU A 284 12.84 14.52 5.16
N VAL A 285 12.08 13.42 5.18
CA VAL A 285 11.15 13.09 6.27
C VAL A 285 11.62 11.80 6.96
N SER A 286 11.59 11.79 8.29
CA SER A 286 11.87 10.57 9.06
C SER A 286 10.77 9.53 8.84
N THR A 287 11.13 8.24 8.82
CA THR A 287 10.22 7.11 8.53
C THR A 287 8.95 7.10 9.38
N PHE A 288 9.00 7.63 10.61
CA PHE A 288 7.86 7.61 11.54
C PHE A 288 7.38 9.01 11.92
N ASP A 289 7.80 10.04 11.19
CA ASP A 289 7.31 11.40 11.40
C ASP A 289 6.18 11.72 10.42
N PHE A 290 4.95 11.52 10.88
CA PHE A 290 3.73 11.78 10.11
C PHE A 290 3.25 13.24 10.22
N SER A 291 3.96 14.10 10.94
CA SER A 291 3.57 15.51 11.15
C SER A 291 3.64 16.36 9.89
N ASP A 292 4.50 15.99 8.94
CA ASP A 292 4.70 16.71 7.67
C ASP A 292 4.11 15.95 6.45
N ALA A 293 2.97 15.29 6.68
CA ALA A 293 2.26 14.51 5.68
C ALA A 293 1.90 15.35 4.43
N GLU A 294 1.50 16.61 4.62
CA GLU A 294 1.10 17.51 3.52
C GLU A 294 2.28 17.79 2.56
N THR A 295 3.47 18.03 3.11
CA THR A 295 4.68 18.23 2.30
C THR A 295 5.05 16.96 1.52
N ALA A 296 4.95 15.78 2.13
CA ALA A 296 5.22 14.52 1.44
C ALA A 296 4.26 14.32 0.26
N ILE A 297 2.95 14.52 0.47
CA ILE A 297 1.92 14.41 -0.57
C ILE A 297 2.19 15.41 -1.71
N ARG A 298 2.47 16.67 -1.37
CA ARG A 298 2.76 17.71 -2.36
C ARG A 298 3.99 17.36 -3.22
N LYS A 299 5.09 16.91 -2.61
CA LYS A 299 6.29 16.50 -3.34
C LYS A 299 6.05 15.29 -4.24
N GLY A 300 5.16 14.37 -3.84
CA GLY A 300 4.75 13.26 -4.70
C GLY A 300 3.93 13.69 -5.90
N TYR A 301 3.20 14.80 -5.80
CA TYR A 301 2.40 15.35 -6.89
C TYR A 301 3.23 16.20 -7.88
N GLU A 302 4.22 16.95 -7.39
CA GLU A 302 5.02 17.90 -8.15
C GLU A 302 6.10 17.26 -9.03
N ILE A 303 6.42 15.97 -8.85
CA ILE A 303 7.48 15.25 -9.55
C ILE A 303 7.04 14.76 -10.92
#